data_7cdba47b349052b657580f104f4fa4bb
#
_entry.id   7cdba47b349052b657580f104f4fa4bb
#
_cell.length_a   1.000
_cell.length_b   1.000
_cell.length_c   1.000
_cell.angle_alpha   90.00
_cell.angle_beta   90.00
_cell.angle_gamma   90.00
#
_symmetry.space_group_name_H-M   'P 1'
#
loop_
_entity.id
_entity.type
_entity.pdbx_description
1 polymer ?
#
loop_
_entity_poly.entity_id
_entity_poly.type
_entity_poly.pdbx_seq_one_letter_code
_entity_poly.pdbx_strand_id
1 'polypeptide(L)' 'MFDHYEWFKKEVYRLTQIDLNYYKEKQMRRRIDTLARKNGADSYETYIDMISTDKAKFKQFINFITINVSE' A
#
# COMPACT_ATOMS: atom_id res chain seq x y z
N MET A 1 -4.35 11.32 7.38
CA MET A 1 -2.93 11.63 7.33
C MET A 1 -2.12 10.34 7.27
N PHE A 2 -1.04 10.34 6.50
CA PHE A 2 -0.31 9.09 6.23
C PHE A 2 0.83 8.88 7.24
N ASP A 3 0.45 8.62 8.47
CA ASP A 3 1.38 8.28 9.53
C ASP A 3 1.38 6.78 9.78
N HIS A 4 2.36 6.31 10.54
CA HIS A 4 2.45 4.90 10.95
C HIS A 4 2.72 3.97 9.76
N TYR A 5 3.67 4.35 8.93
CA TYR A 5 4.04 3.53 7.79
C TYR A 5 4.53 2.15 8.22
N GLU A 6 5.19 2.05 9.38
CA GLU A 6 5.64 0.76 9.90
C GLU A 6 4.46 -0.16 10.15
N TRP A 7 3.38 0.38 10.72
CA TRP A 7 2.15 -0.40 10.92
C TRP A 7 1.57 -0.83 9.57
N PHE A 8 1.58 0.08 8.60
CA PHE A 8 1.07 -0.20 7.27
C PHE A 8 1.83 -1.36 6.63
N LYS A 9 3.16 -1.35 6.76
CA LYS A 9 3.98 -2.44 6.19
C LYS A 9 3.60 -3.78 6.80
N LYS A 10 3.37 -3.81 8.10
CA LYS A 10 2.98 -5.05 8.78
C LYS A 10 1.62 -5.53 8.30
N GLU A 11 0.67 -4.61 8.12
CA GLU A 11 -0.65 -4.98 7.64
C GLU A 11 -0.60 -5.49 6.21
N VAL A 12 0.20 -4.87 5.37
CA VAL A 12 0.37 -5.33 4.00
C VAL A 12 0.95 -6.74 3.98
N TYR A 13 1.95 -7.00 4.80
CA TYR A 13 2.53 -8.33 4.87
C TYR A 13 1.50 -9.36 5.32
N ARG A 14 0.69 -9.01 6.30
CA ARG A 14 -0.35 -9.90 6.80
C ARG A 14 -1.38 -10.22 5.71
N LEU A 15 -1.73 -9.23 4.91
CA LEU A 15 -2.75 -9.39 3.88
C LEU A 15 -2.23 -10.05 2.60
N THR A 16 -0.98 -9.77 2.24
CA THR A 16 -0.47 -10.11 0.91
C THR A 16 0.76 -11.02 0.94
N GLN A 17 1.43 -11.13 2.08
CA GLN A 17 2.71 -11.81 2.22
C GLN A 17 3.84 -11.09 1.47
N ILE A 18 3.60 -9.86 1.05
CA ILE A 18 4.61 -9.04 0.40
C ILE A 18 5.25 -8.14 1.45
N ASP A 19 6.57 -8.22 1.57
CA ASP A 19 7.31 -7.44 2.55
C ASP A 19 7.79 -6.15 1.90
N LEU A 20 7.20 -5.03 2.29
CA LEU A 20 7.55 -3.74 1.73
C LEU A 20 8.96 -3.29 2.12
N ASN A 21 9.58 -3.95 3.08
CA ASN A 21 10.95 -3.63 3.45
C ASN A 21 11.96 -3.96 2.35
N TYR A 22 11.56 -4.76 1.37
CA TYR A 22 12.43 -5.06 0.23
C TYR A 22 12.46 -3.93 -0.79
N TYR A 23 11.65 -2.90 -0.60
CA TYR A 23 11.60 -1.76 -1.51
C TYR A 23 12.18 -0.53 -0.84
N LYS A 24 12.64 0.42 -1.65
CA LYS A 24 13.14 1.68 -1.11
C LYS A 24 11.98 2.41 -0.45
N GLU A 25 12.11 2.65 0.84
CA GLU A 25 11.00 3.15 1.63
C GLU A 25 10.45 4.48 1.12
N LYS A 26 11.32 5.45 0.87
CA LYS A 26 10.85 6.77 0.46
C LYS A 26 10.06 6.71 -0.84
N GLN A 27 10.56 5.95 -1.80
CA GLN A 27 9.90 5.85 -3.10
C GLN A 27 8.59 5.07 -2.98
N MET A 28 8.64 3.94 -2.31
CA MET A 28 7.44 3.12 -2.16
C MET A 28 6.37 3.86 -1.37
N ARG A 29 6.76 4.52 -0.30
CA ARG A 29 5.82 5.27 0.52
C ARG A 29 5.14 6.37 -0.30
N ARG A 30 5.90 7.10 -1.10
CA ARG A 30 5.33 8.15 -1.94
C ARG A 30 4.33 7.58 -2.94
N ARG A 31 4.68 6.46 -3.56
CA ARG A 31 3.79 5.82 -4.53
C ARG A 31 2.50 5.36 -3.88
N ILE A 32 2.62 4.76 -2.71
CA ILE A 32 1.45 4.27 -1.99
C ILE A 32 0.57 5.43 -1.54
N ASP A 33 1.18 6.51 -1.06
CA ASP A 33 0.42 7.69 -0.67
C ASP A 33 -0.39 8.22 -1.85
N THR A 34 0.24 8.30 -3.01
CA THR A 34 -0.43 8.79 -4.21
C THR A 34 -1.59 7.89 -4.58
N LEU A 35 -1.37 6.59 -4.57
CA LEU A 35 -2.41 5.63 -4.92
C LEU A 35 -3.57 5.67 -3.93
N ALA A 36 -3.25 5.76 -2.64
CA ALA A 36 -4.28 5.81 -1.61
C ALA A 36 -5.16 7.04 -1.78
N ARG A 37 -4.54 8.20 -2.02
CA ARG A 37 -5.29 9.43 -2.22
C ARG A 37 -6.14 9.35 -3.48
N LYS A 38 -5.63 8.73 -4.51
CA LYS A 38 -6.36 8.56 -5.76
C LYS A 38 -7.63 7.73 -5.53
N ASN A 39 -7.60 6.84 -4.57
CA ASN A 39 -8.74 6.01 -4.22
C ASN A 39 -9.63 6.63 -3.14
N GLY A 40 -9.32 7.83 -2.71
CA GLY A 40 -10.14 8.53 -1.73
C GLY A 40 -9.75 8.29 -0.27
N ALA A 41 -8.63 7.62 -0.04
CA ALA A 41 -8.15 7.40 1.33
C ALA A 41 -7.32 8.59 1.78
N ASP A 42 -7.46 8.96 3.04
CA ASP A 42 -6.67 10.04 3.62
C ASP A 42 -5.73 9.55 4.71
N SER A 43 -5.65 8.24 4.89
CA SER A 43 -4.75 7.63 5.87
C SER A 43 -4.46 6.19 5.48
N TYR A 44 -3.41 5.63 6.07
CA TYR A 44 -3.10 4.22 5.83
C TYR A 44 -4.17 3.30 6.38
N GLU A 45 -4.74 3.66 7.52
CA GLU A 45 -5.81 2.86 8.12
C GLU A 45 -6.99 2.76 7.17
N THR A 46 -7.40 3.89 6.61
CA THR A 46 -8.50 3.93 5.66
C THR A 46 -8.17 3.09 4.42
N TYR A 47 -6.94 3.22 3.92
CA TYR A 47 -6.56 2.49 2.72
C TYR A 47 -6.49 0.99 2.98
N ILE A 48 -5.96 0.58 4.13
CA ILE A 48 -5.93 -0.84 4.50
C ILE A 48 -7.34 -1.39 4.55
N ASP A 49 -8.27 -0.62 5.11
CA ASP A 49 -9.66 -1.04 5.16
C ASP A 49 -10.24 -1.22 3.76
N MET A 50 -9.93 -0.30 2.86
CA MET A 50 -10.41 -0.40 1.48
C MET A 50 -9.90 -1.65 0.80
N ILE A 51 -8.62 -1.94 0.88
CA ILE A 51 -8.06 -3.10 0.19
C ILE A 51 -8.44 -4.40 0.88
N SER A 52 -8.83 -4.33 2.15
CA SER A 52 -9.29 -5.52 2.87
C SER A 52 -10.70 -5.91 2.47
N THR A 53 -11.52 -4.94 2.09
CA THR A 53 -12.93 -5.19 1.84
C THR A 53 -13.29 -5.13 0.35
N ASP A 54 -12.43 -4.56 -0.49
CA ASP A 54 -12.70 -4.41 -1.92
C ASP A 54 -11.64 -5.15 -2.70
N LYS A 55 -12.03 -6.26 -3.34
CA LYS A 55 -11.08 -7.09 -4.09
C LYS A 55 -10.45 -6.34 -5.26
N ALA A 56 -11.21 -5.47 -5.91
CA ALA A 56 -10.69 -4.71 -7.03
C ALA A 56 -9.57 -3.78 -6.57
N LYS A 57 -9.76 -3.12 -5.43
CA LYS A 57 -8.74 -2.23 -4.90
C LYS A 57 -7.54 -3.02 -4.39
N PHE A 58 -7.78 -4.17 -3.82
CA PHE A 58 -6.69 -5.05 -3.39
C PHE A 58 -5.82 -5.45 -4.58
N LYS A 59 -6.45 -5.88 -5.65
CA LYS A 59 -5.73 -6.28 -6.85
C LYS A 59 -4.99 -5.11 -7.47
N GLN A 60 -5.61 -3.94 -7.48
CA GLN A 60 -4.97 -2.73 -7.97
C GLN A 60 -3.70 -2.43 -7.17
N PHE A 61 -3.78 -2.57 -5.85
CA PHE A 61 -2.64 -2.32 -4.97
C PHE A 61 -1.51 -3.30 -5.27
N ILE A 62 -1.84 -4.59 -5.36
CA ILE A 62 -0.83 -5.61 -5.63
C ILE A 62 -0.14 -5.35 -6.97
N ASN A 63 -0.93 -5.07 -8.01
CA ASN A 63 -0.36 -4.76 -9.31
C ASN A 63 0.53 -3.54 -9.27
N PHE A 64 0.11 -2.53 -8.51
CA PHE A 64 0.85 -1.29 -8.42
C PHE A 64 2.24 -1.49 -7.82
N ILE A 65 2.32 -2.25 -6.72
CA ILE A 65 3.59 -2.42 -6.06
C ILE A 65 4.49 -3.45 -6.74
N THR A 66 3.94 -4.38 -7.51
CA THR A 66 4.74 -5.43 -8.15
C THR A 66 5.16 -5.06 -9.57
N ILE A 67 4.38 -4.25 -10.27
CA ILE A 67 4.71 -3.87 -11.65
C ILE A 67 6.00 -3.07 -11.73
N ASN A 68 6.32 -2.31 -10.70
CA ASN A 68 7.43 -1.38 -10.74
C ASN A 68 8.70 -1.91 -10.07
N VAL A 69 8.79 -3.21 -9.85
CA VAL A 69 9.96 -3.76 -9.15
C VAL A 69 11.23 -3.63 -9.95
N SER A 70 11.12 -3.54 -11.26
CA SER A 70 12.30 -3.46 -12.11
C SER A 70 12.93 -2.08 -12.10
N GLU A 71 12.30 -1.14 -11.47
CA GLU A 71 12.85 0.21 -11.38
C GLU A 71 13.66 0.40 -10.14
#